data_0ee6f0bc405a9c72a8737d118c19dc4b
#
_entry.id   0ee6f0bc405a9c72a8737d118c19dc4b
#
_cell.length_a   1.000
_cell.length_b   1.000
_cell.length_c   1.000
_cell.angle_alpha   90.00
_cell.angle_beta   90.00
_cell.angle_gamma   90.00
#
_symmetry.space_group_name_H-M   'P 1'
#
loop_
_entity.id
_entity.type
_entity.pdbx_description
1 polymer ?
#
loop_
_entity_poly.entity_id
_entity_poly.type
_entity_poly.pdbx_seq_one_letter_code
_entity_poly.pdbx_strand_id
1 'polypeptide(L)'
;MRESSADFSLPVPGRVAEAKPKPGGGGGAVQALRADHQALPTRSLRDHPPRDGEGEAWRARVVEAARGWLGTPYRHQASVRGEGADCLGLVRGVWREVVGEEPEAPPPYRPDWAEVGGEETLWGAARRRLVEIAPEQAGLGDVLLFRMAAGCPAKHCAVLSAVEGPERRMIHAYWGRSVVESWMGAWWRRRLVAAFRWPEI
;
A
#
# COMPACT_ATOMS: atom_id res chain seq x y z
N MET A 1 38.50 -6.22 16.93
CA MET A 1 37.38 -5.28 16.56
C MET A 1 36.11 -6.05 16.66
N ARG A 2 35.28 -5.77 17.66
CA ARG A 2 33.98 -6.47 17.89
C ARG A 2 32.89 -5.61 17.30
N GLU A 3 32.20 -6.12 16.27
CA GLU A 3 31.03 -5.46 15.71
C GLU A 3 29.86 -5.56 16.67
N SER A 4 29.33 -4.43 17.07
CA SER A 4 28.18 -4.27 17.94
C SER A 4 26.91 -4.48 17.11
N SER A 5 26.25 -5.62 17.31
CA SER A 5 24.90 -5.85 16.80
C SER A 5 23.93 -4.96 17.55
N ALA A 6 23.43 -3.92 16.90
CA ALA A 6 22.32 -3.12 17.42
C ALA A 6 21.03 -3.97 17.38
N ASP A 7 20.58 -4.38 18.54
CA ASP A 7 19.29 -5.02 18.77
C ASP A 7 18.17 -3.97 18.60
N PHE A 8 17.41 -4.06 17.50
CA PHE A 8 16.26 -3.21 17.22
C PHE A 8 14.99 -3.87 17.77
N SER A 9 14.84 -3.85 19.10
CA SER A 9 13.57 -4.19 19.76
C SER A 9 12.59 -3.04 19.61
N LEU A 10 11.46 -3.26 18.91
CA LEU A 10 10.35 -2.34 18.80
C LEU A 10 9.59 -2.27 20.15
N PRO A 11 9.17 -1.09 20.62
CA PRO A 11 8.33 -0.99 21.81
C PRO A 11 6.94 -1.58 21.56
N VAL A 12 6.49 -2.43 22.46
CA VAL A 12 5.14 -3.00 22.49
C VAL A 12 4.18 -1.94 23.02
N PRO A 13 3.04 -1.65 22.35
CA PRO A 13 2.04 -0.71 22.88
C PRO A 13 1.37 -1.29 24.11
N GLY A 14 1.30 -0.47 25.18
CA GLY A 14 0.67 -0.81 26.44
C GLY A 14 -0.84 -1.10 26.31
N ARG A 15 -1.33 -2.02 27.15
CA ARG A 15 -2.74 -2.37 27.34
C ARG A 15 -3.54 -1.12 27.72
N VAL A 16 -4.58 -0.80 26.93
CA VAL A 16 -5.61 0.16 27.30
C VAL A 16 -6.80 -0.60 27.87
N ALA A 17 -7.29 -0.15 29.04
CA ALA A 17 -8.35 -0.78 29.81
C ALA A 17 -9.70 -0.76 29.07
N GLU A 18 -10.44 -1.87 29.22
CA GLU A 18 -11.82 -2.05 28.74
C GLU A 18 -12.81 -1.09 29.40
N ALA A 19 -13.54 -0.34 28.60
CA ALA A 19 -14.75 0.36 29.02
C ALA A 19 -15.98 -0.40 28.47
N LYS A 20 -16.89 -0.82 29.37
CA LYS A 20 -18.15 -1.51 29.07
C LYS A 20 -19.13 -0.61 28.33
N PRO A 21 -19.87 -1.08 27.32
CA PRO A 21 -20.94 -0.33 26.70
C PRO A 21 -22.26 -0.43 27.50
N LYS A 22 -22.99 0.70 27.59
CA LYS A 22 -24.37 0.77 28.07
C LYS A 22 -25.36 0.45 26.93
N PRO A 23 -26.47 -0.21 27.20
CA PRO A 23 -27.51 -0.44 26.21
C PRO A 23 -28.47 0.76 26.11
N GLY A 24 -28.76 1.21 24.90
CA GLY A 24 -29.78 2.20 24.60
C GLY A 24 -30.42 1.89 23.26
N GLY A 25 -31.74 1.56 23.31
CA GLY A 25 -32.55 1.19 22.17
C GLY A 25 -33.01 2.39 21.35
N GLY A 26 -33.51 2.14 20.15
CA GLY A 26 -34.20 3.09 19.29
C GLY A 26 -34.27 2.61 17.86
N GLY A 27 -35.37 1.95 17.49
CA GLY A 27 -35.64 1.55 16.12
C GLY A 27 -35.88 2.76 15.22
N GLY A 28 -35.30 2.74 14.03
CA GLY A 28 -35.57 3.64 12.93
C GLY A 28 -35.33 2.92 11.63
N ALA A 29 -36.42 2.58 10.93
CA ALA A 29 -36.36 1.99 9.61
C ALA A 29 -35.68 2.95 8.64
N VAL A 30 -34.51 2.58 8.11
CA VAL A 30 -33.83 3.32 7.04
C VAL A 30 -34.15 2.63 5.73
N GLN A 31 -34.94 3.32 4.91
CA GLN A 31 -35.24 2.94 3.54
C GLN A 31 -33.95 2.82 2.75
N ALA A 32 -33.72 1.64 2.18
CA ALA A 32 -32.61 1.38 1.27
C ALA A 32 -32.80 2.14 -0.02
N LEU A 33 -32.04 3.22 -0.21
CA LEU A 33 -31.82 3.83 -1.52
C LEU A 33 -30.90 2.90 -2.32
N ARG A 34 -31.47 2.23 -3.31
CA ARG A 34 -30.71 1.49 -4.33
C ARG A 34 -29.99 2.52 -5.17
N ALA A 35 -28.67 2.64 -4.97
CA ALA A 35 -27.80 3.34 -5.89
C ALA A 35 -27.53 2.39 -7.08
N ASP A 36 -28.05 2.77 -8.24
CA ASP A 36 -27.68 2.16 -9.52
C ASP A 36 -26.19 2.40 -9.75
N HIS A 37 -25.38 1.41 -9.46
CA HIS A 37 -23.98 1.39 -9.90
C HIS A 37 -23.96 1.13 -11.40
N GLN A 38 -24.02 2.19 -12.19
CA GLN A 38 -23.58 2.10 -13.58
C GLN A 38 -22.08 1.78 -13.58
N ALA A 39 -21.76 0.52 -13.88
CA ALA A 39 -20.40 0.08 -14.12
C ALA A 39 -19.86 0.92 -15.30
N LEU A 40 -18.81 1.69 -15.02
CA LEU A 40 -18.03 2.33 -16.08
C LEU A 40 -17.55 1.23 -17.03
N PRO A 41 -17.55 1.47 -18.36
CA PRO A 41 -17.14 0.46 -19.32
C PRO A 41 -15.70 0.07 -19.04
N THR A 42 -15.51 -1.17 -18.60
CA THR A 42 -14.18 -1.80 -18.52
C THR A 42 -13.66 -1.94 -19.94
N ARG A 43 -12.90 -0.94 -20.40
CA ARG A 43 -12.11 -1.07 -21.62
C ARG A 43 -11.22 -2.29 -21.42
N SER A 44 -11.42 -3.29 -22.27
CA SER A 44 -10.67 -4.54 -22.25
C SER A 44 -9.16 -4.24 -22.33
N LEU A 45 -8.45 -4.47 -21.23
CA LEU A 45 -7.00 -4.28 -21.08
C LEU A 45 -6.19 -5.42 -21.75
N ARG A 46 -6.81 -6.21 -22.67
CA ARG A 46 -6.24 -7.49 -23.12
C ARG A 46 -5.60 -7.49 -24.49
N ASP A 47 -5.57 -6.40 -25.25
CA ASP A 47 -5.36 -6.55 -26.68
C ASP A 47 -4.08 -5.97 -27.29
N HIS A 48 -3.14 -5.41 -26.52
CA HIS A 48 -1.82 -5.07 -27.07
C HIS A 48 -0.73 -5.27 -26.00
N PRO A 49 0.27 -6.13 -26.24
CA PRO A 49 1.49 -6.10 -25.44
C PRO A 49 2.14 -4.72 -25.61
N PRO A 50 2.68 -4.11 -24.53
CA PRO A 50 3.38 -2.84 -24.63
C PRO A 50 4.51 -2.98 -25.65
N ARG A 51 4.68 -1.97 -26.50
CA ARG A 51 5.83 -1.92 -27.40
C ARG A 51 7.09 -1.88 -26.55
N ASP A 52 8.12 -2.62 -26.96
CA ASP A 52 9.41 -2.64 -26.29
C ASP A 52 9.89 -1.19 -26.03
N GLY A 53 10.11 -0.85 -24.76
CA GLY A 53 10.49 0.49 -24.31
C GLY A 53 9.38 1.35 -23.66
N GLU A 54 8.11 1.21 -24.05
CA GLU A 54 7.01 1.99 -23.43
C GLU A 54 6.75 1.55 -21.97
N GLY A 55 6.82 0.24 -21.72
CA GLY A 55 6.67 -0.32 -20.38
C GLY A 55 7.80 0.10 -19.42
N GLU A 56 9.04 0.20 -19.90
CA GLU A 56 10.18 0.66 -19.08
C GLU A 56 10.06 2.16 -18.75
N ALA A 57 9.68 2.99 -19.71
CA ALA A 57 9.46 4.41 -19.50
C ALA A 57 8.32 4.65 -18.50
N TRP A 58 7.24 3.88 -18.58
CA TRP A 58 6.14 3.92 -17.61
C TRP A 58 6.60 3.58 -16.19
N ARG A 59 7.34 2.48 -16.04
CA ARG A 59 7.90 2.05 -14.75
C ARG A 59 8.84 3.09 -14.14
N ALA A 60 9.67 3.71 -14.97
CA ALA A 60 10.55 4.81 -14.54
C ALA A 60 9.75 6.01 -14.04
N ARG A 61 8.65 6.39 -14.72
CA ARG A 61 7.74 7.46 -14.27
C ARG A 61 7.11 7.17 -12.91
N VAL A 62 6.66 5.94 -12.67
CA VAL A 62 6.12 5.53 -11.36
C VAL A 62 7.17 5.70 -10.26
N VAL A 63 8.39 5.22 -10.49
CA VAL A 63 9.48 5.35 -9.52
C VAL A 63 9.83 6.81 -9.26
N GLU A 64 9.90 7.64 -10.30
CA GLU A 64 10.19 9.07 -10.16
C GLU A 64 9.08 9.80 -9.38
N ALA A 65 7.82 9.50 -9.68
CA ALA A 65 6.70 10.00 -8.90
C ALA A 65 6.84 9.61 -7.42
N ALA A 66 7.12 8.32 -7.12
CA ALA A 66 7.30 7.86 -5.75
C ALA A 66 8.50 8.54 -5.06
N ARG A 67 9.62 8.78 -5.76
CA ARG A 67 10.77 9.53 -5.24
C ARG A 67 10.44 10.95 -4.88
N GLY A 68 9.53 11.58 -5.60
CA GLY A 68 9.03 12.90 -5.28
C GLY A 68 8.40 13.01 -3.89
N TRP A 69 8.00 11.90 -3.28
CA TRP A 69 7.42 11.84 -1.93
C TRP A 69 8.46 11.66 -0.81
N LEU A 70 9.73 11.42 -1.13
CA LEU A 70 10.79 11.22 -0.13
C LEU A 70 10.82 12.40 0.86
N GLY A 71 10.94 12.08 2.15
CA GLY A 71 10.91 13.07 3.22
C GLY A 71 9.52 13.51 3.66
N THR A 72 8.44 13.18 2.94
CA THR A 72 7.06 13.45 3.39
C THR A 72 6.84 12.80 4.75
N PRO A 73 6.44 13.55 5.81
CA PRO A 73 6.25 13.01 7.15
C PRO A 73 5.20 11.87 7.18
N TYR A 74 5.41 10.89 8.05
CA TYR A 74 4.37 9.89 8.27
C TYR A 74 3.16 10.52 8.95
N ARG A 75 2.00 10.39 8.32
CA ARG A 75 0.69 10.72 8.91
C ARG A 75 -0.33 9.67 8.49
N HIS A 76 -0.94 9.05 9.49
CA HIS A 76 -1.96 8.03 9.27
C HIS A 76 -3.13 8.55 8.44
N GLN A 77 -3.54 7.79 7.41
CA GLN A 77 -4.59 8.10 6.44
C GLN A 77 -4.32 9.33 5.54
N ALA A 78 -3.23 10.02 5.72
CA ALA A 78 -2.90 11.17 4.87
C ALA A 78 -2.31 10.73 3.53
N SER A 79 -2.54 11.55 2.51
CA SER A 79 -2.00 11.38 1.15
C SER A 79 -1.77 12.75 0.51
N VAL A 80 -0.94 13.59 1.16
CA VAL A 80 -0.55 14.92 0.68
C VAL A 80 0.97 15.03 0.69
N ARG A 81 1.55 15.15 -0.50
CA ARG A 81 3.00 15.23 -0.71
C ARG A 81 3.61 16.38 0.09
N GLY A 82 4.68 16.13 0.82
CA GLY A 82 5.36 17.10 1.68
C GLY A 82 4.68 17.36 3.02
N GLU A 83 3.37 17.08 3.17
CA GLU A 83 2.61 17.36 4.40
C GLU A 83 2.36 16.10 5.23
N GLY A 84 2.05 14.98 4.59
CA GLY A 84 1.81 13.72 5.28
C GLY A 84 1.36 12.59 4.39
N ALA A 85 1.88 11.39 4.67
CA ALA A 85 1.43 10.16 4.02
C ALA A 85 1.65 8.95 4.94
N ASP A 86 0.76 7.97 4.87
CA ASP A 86 1.06 6.60 5.26
C ASP A 86 1.39 5.74 4.01
N CYS A 87 1.58 4.44 4.20
CA CYS A 87 1.98 3.57 3.10
C CYS A 87 0.94 3.51 1.97
N LEU A 88 -0.34 3.48 2.30
CA LEU A 88 -1.43 3.53 1.32
C LEU A 88 -1.54 4.93 0.70
N GLY A 89 -1.39 5.98 1.51
CA GLY A 89 -1.39 7.36 1.07
C GLY A 89 -0.30 7.68 0.06
N LEU A 90 0.88 7.09 0.20
CA LEU A 90 1.94 7.17 -0.80
C LEU A 90 1.51 6.56 -2.13
N VAL A 91 0.99 5.32 -2.13
CA VAL A 91 0.55 4.63 -3.36
C VAL A 91 -0.58 5.41 -4.04
N ARG A 92 -1.55 5.93 -3.28
CA ARG A 92 -2.61 6.80 -3.78
C ARG A 92 -2.08 8.10 -4.40
N GLY A 93 -1.08 8.70 -3.77
CA GLY A 93 -0.42 9.90 -4.30
C GLY A 93 0.28 9.64 -5.62
N VAL A 94 1.04 8.56 -5.70
CA VAL A 94 1.65 8.10 -6.96
C VAL A 94 0.58 7.82 -8.02
N TRP A 95 -0.54 7.17 -7.64
CA TRP A 95 -1.67 6.97 -8.55
C TRP A 95 -2.14 8.29 -9.19
N ARG A 96 -2.40 9.32 -8.39
CA ARG A 96 -2.85 10.63 -8.89
C ARG A 96 -1.85 11.28 -9.85
N GLU A 97 -0.56 11.07 -9.64
CA GLU A 97 0.49 11.66 -10.47
C GLU A 97 0.70 10.93 -11.81
N VAL A 98 0.51 9.60 -11.83
CA VAL A 98 0.84 8.80 -13.02
C VAL A 98 -0.36 8.25 -13.77
N VAL A 99 -1.46 7.97 -13.06
CA VAL A 99 -2.70 7.38 -13.64
C VAL A 99 -3.77 8.45 -13.81
N GLY A 100 -3.96 9.29 -12.80
CA GLY A 100 -5.01 10.31 -12.77
C GLY A 100 -5.91 10.21 -11.55
N GLU A 101 -7.19 10.52 -11.68
CA GLU A 101 -8.14 10.52 -10.57
C GLU A 101 -8.19 9.17 -9.84
N GLU A 102 -8.26 9.22 -8.51
CA GLU A 102 -8.37 8.00 -7.70
C GLU A 102 -9.71 7.30 -7.96
N PRO A 103 -9.71 6.01 -8.26
CA PRO A 103 -10.94 5.28 -8.61
C PRO A 103 -11.88 5.08 -7.43
N GLU A 104 -11.37 5.15 -6.19
CA GLU A 104 -12.13 5.06 -4.96
C GLU A 104 -11.37 5.72 -3.80
N ALA A 105 -12.11 6.33 -2.88
CA ALA A 105 -11.55 6.77 -1.61
C ALA A 105 -11.56 5.59 -0.63
N PRO A 106 -10.45 5.30 0.08
CA PRO A 106 -10.47 4.26 1.10
C PRO A 106 -11.41 4.69 2.24
N PRO A 107 -12.18 3.75 2.82
CA PRO A 107 -12.91 4.04 4.04
C PRO A 107 -11.93 4.41 5.17
N PRO A 108 -12.39 5.13 6.21
CA PRO A 108 -11.57 5.36 7.39
C PRO A 108 -11.08 4.03 7.97
N TYR A 109 -9.76 3.93 8.22
CA TYR A 109 -9.14 2.73 8.78
C TYR A 109 -8.27 3.09 9.99
N ARG A 110 -8.14 2.15 10.92
CA ARG A 110 -7.29 2.30 12.10
C ARG A 110 -5.88 1.76 11.82
N PRO A 111 -4.86 2.13 12.60
CA PRO A 111 -3.53 1.53 12.45
C PRO A 111 -3.51 0.00 12.66
N ASP A 112 -4.48 -0.52 13.44
CA ASP A 112 -4.69 -1.94 13.76
C ASP A 112 -5.79 -2.61 12.92
N TRP A 113 -6.31 -1.94 11.90
CA TRP A 113 -7.47 -2.38 11.10
C TRP A 113 -7.35 -3.80 10.52
N ALA A 114 -6.13 -4.23 10.20
CA ALA A 114 -5.86 -5.56 9.70
C ALA A 114 -5.74 -6.63 10.80
N GLU A 115 -5.69 -6.22 12.07
CA GLU A 115 -5.57 -7.14 13.22
C GLU A 115 -6.96 -7.53 13.76
N VAL A 116 -7.97 -6.69 13.48
CA VAL A 116 -9.35 -6.90 13.91
C VAL A 116 -10.18 -7.37 12.71
N GLY A 117 -10.53 -8.64 12.64
CA GLY A 117 -11.42 -9.20 11.61
C GLY A 117 -10.78 -10.19 10.64
N GLY A 118 -9.47 -10.23 10.51
CA GLY A 118 -8.76 -11.23 9.67
C GLY A 118 -8.95 -11.07 8.16
N GLU A 119 -9.61 -9.99 7.69
CA GLU A 119 -9.88 -9.76 6.27
C GLU A 119 -8.70 -9.11 5.53
N GLU A 120 -8.41 -9.60 4.34
CA GLU A 120 -7.36 -9.08 3.44
C GLU A 120 -7.83 -7.82 2.69
N THR A 121 -8.26 -6.80 3.43
CA THR A 121 -8.89 -5.59 2.88
C THR A 121 -7.96 -4.82 1.94
N LEU A 122 -6.68 -4.61 2.32
CA LEU A 122 -5.71 -3.92 1.48
C LEU A 122 -5.39 -4.73 0.22
N TRP A 123 -5.25 -6.05 0.36
CA TRP A 123 -5.02 -6.95 -0.77
C TRP A 123 -6.22 -6.94 -1.73
N GLY A 124 -7.43 -7.03 -1.20
CA GLY A 124 -8.68 -6.93 -1.98
C GLY A 124 -8.80 -5.61 -2.72
N ALA A 125 -8.45 -4.48 -2.08
CA ALA A 125 -8.43 -3.16 -2.72
C ALA A 125 -7.40 -3.12 -3.86
N ALA A 126 -6.19 -3.64 -3.63
CA ALA A 126 -5.15 -3.71 -4.66
C ALA A 126 -5.61 -4.54 -5.87
N ARG A 127 -6.23 -5.72 -5.66
CA ARG A 127 -6.77 -6.58 -6.73
C ARG A 127 -7.82 -5.91 -7.60
N ARG A 128 -8.59 -4.99 -7.05
CA ARG A 128 -9.63 -4.29 -7.83
C ARG A 128 -9.05 -3.24 -8.78
N ARG A 129 -7.85 -2.75 -8.52
CA ARG A 129 -7.29 -1.57 -9.20
C ARG A 129 -5.95 -1.81 -9.88
N LEU A 130 -5.24 -2.83 -9.47
CA LEU A 130 -3.92 -3.21 -9.95
C LEU A 130 -3.94 -4.64 -10.47
N VAL A 131 -2.97 -5.00 -11.29
CA VAL A 131 -2.81 -6.37 -11.81
C VAL A 131 -1.90 -7.15 -10.86
N GLU A 132 -2.43 -8.15 -10.19
CA GLU A 132 -1.64 -9.02 -9.31
C GLU A 132 -0.66 -9.86 -10.13
N ILE A 133 0.57 -9.92 -9.67
CA ILE A 133 1.66 -10.72 -10.25
C ILE A 133 2.35 -11.53 -9.16
N ALA A 134 3.07 -12.57 -9.54
CA ALA A 134 3.90 -13.30 -8.58
C ALA A 134 4.99 -12.37 -8.00
N PRO A 135 5.26 -12.41 -6.68
CA PRO A 135 6.28 -11.57 -6.05
C PRO A 135 7.66 -11.64 -6.71
N GLU A 136 8.00 -12.78 -7.27
CA GLU A 136 9.27 -13.03 -7.97
C GLU A 136 9.34 -12.28 -9.30
N GLN A 137 8.20 -11.95 -9.89
CA GLN A 137 8.08 -11.21 -11.16
C GLN A 137 8.04 -9.70 -10.95
N ALA A 138 8.06 -9.24 -9.68
CA ALA A 138 8.03 -7.82 -9.38
C ALA A 138 9.28 -7.12 -9.92
N GLY A 139 9.06 -6.03 -10.66
CA GLY A 139 10.05 -5.16 -11.26
C GLY A 139 9.89 -3.71 -10.84
N LEU A 140 10.69 -2.83 -11.42
CA LEU A 140 10.64 -1.39 -11.15
C LEU A 140 9.22 -0.85 -11.22
N GLY A 141 8.85 -0.02 -10.26
CA GLY A 141 7.55 0.64 -10.19
C GLY A 141 6.43 -0.24 -9.63
N ASP A 142 6.56 -1.56 -9.57
CA ASP A 142 5.50 -2.43 -9.06
C ASP A 142 5.23 -2.16 -7.57
N VAL A 143 3.97 -2.29 -7.16
CA VAL A 143 3.54 -2.15 -5.76
C VAL A 143 3.76 -3.47 -5.04
N LEU A 144 4.45 -3.42 -3.92
CA LEU A 144 4.74 -4.56 -3.05
C LEU A 144 3.80 -4.55 -1.84
N LEU A 145 3.30 -5.72 -1.44
CA LEU A 145 2.41 -5.86 -0.30
C LEU A 145 3.02 -6.80 0.75
N PHE A 146 3.00 -6.35 2.00
CA PHE A 146 3.68 -7.04 3.10
C PHE A 146 2.72 -7.40 4.23
N ARG A 147 2.95 -8.60 4.79
CA ARG A 147 2.31 -9.09 6.01
C ARG A 147 3.24 -8.88 7.20
N MET A 148 2.87 -7.98 8.10
CA MET A 148 3.78 -7.53 9.16
C MET A 148 3.94 -8.56 10.30
N ALA A 149 2.94 -9.42 10.53
CA ALA A 149 2.99 -10.51 11.48
C ALA A 149 2.39 -11.79 10.89
N ALA A 150 2.83 -12.95 11.35
CA ALA A 150 2.29 -14.25 10.92
C ALA A 150 0.80 -14.33 11.29
N GLY A 151 -0.03 -14.84 10.38
CA GLY A 151 -1.47 -15.00 10.59
C GLY A 151 -2.29 -13.71 10.52
N CYS A 152 -1.66 -12.52 10.44
CA CYS A 152 -2.38 -11.26 10.26
C CYS A 152 -2.52 -10.92 8.77
N PRO A 153 -3.57 -10.20 8.36
CA PRO A 153 -3.70 -9.68 7.00
C PRO A 153 -2.52 -8.78 6.58
N ALA A 154 -2.32 -8.67 5.26
CA ALA A 154 -1.35 -7.74 4.71
C ALA A 154 -1.79 -6.29 5.00
N LYS A 155 -0.89 -5.47 5.54
CA LYS A 155 -1.21 -4.10 5.96
C LYS A 155 -0.17 -3.04 5.63
N HIS A 156 0.89 -3.42 4.93
CA HIS A 156 1.91 -2.47 4.51
C HIS A 156 2.19 -2.61 3.01
N CYS A 157 2.41 -1.49 2.34
CA CYS A 157 2.74 -1.47 0.92
C CYS A 157 3.91 -0.52 0.64
N ALA A 158 4.57 -0.76 -0.49
CA ALA A 158 5.71 0.01 -0.98
C ALA A 158 5.73 0.02 -2.51
N VAL A 159 6.50 0.92 -3.11
CA VAL A 159 6.81 0.93 -4.54
C VAL A 159 8.25 0.43 -4.73
N LEU A 160 8.45 -0.58 -5.58
CA LEU A 160 9.78 -1.12 -5.89
C LEU A 160 10.57 -0.10 -6.72
N SER A 161 11.67 0.41 -6.17
CA SER A 161 12.39 1.55 -6.75
C SER A 161 13.74 1.19 -7.39
N ALA A 162 14.29 0.01 -7.08
CA ALA A 162 15.48 -0.51 -7.74
C ALA A 162 15.55 -2.04 -7.67
N VAL A 163 16.12 -2.63 -8.72
CA VAL A 163 16.45 -4.06 -8.82
C VAL A 163 17.89 -4.15 -9.31
N GLU A 164 18.82 -4.48 -8.43
CA GLU A 164 20.26 -4.55 -8.71
C GLU A 164 20.74 -5.98 -8.38
N GLY A 165 20.61 -6.88 -9.36
CA GLY A 165 20.87 -8.30 -9.15
C GLY A 165 19.94 -8.88 -8.05
N PRO A 166 20.46 -9.45 -6.96
CA PRO A 166 19.65 -9.97 -5.86
C PRO A 166 19.13 -8.87 -4.92
N GLU A 167 19.66 -7.67 -5.02
CA GLU A 167 19.33 -6.55 -4.14
C GLU A 167 18.17 -5.74 -4.72
N ARG A 168 17.28 -5.30 -3.83
CA ARG A 168 16.10 -4.52 -4.18
C ARG A 168 15.95 -3.35 -3.24
N ARG A 169 15.50 -2.21 -3.76
CA ARG A 169 15.09 -1.04 -2.95
C ARG A 169 13.62 -0.79 -3.14
N MET A 170 13.01 -0.20 -2.12
CA MET A 170 11.60 0.19 -2.15
C MET A 170 11.40 1.54 -1.49
N ILE A 171 10.42 2.29 -1.97
CA ILE A 171 9.95 3.54 -1.38
C ILE A 171 8.68 3.25 -0.61
N HIS A 172 8.65 3.61 0.67
CA HIS A 172 7.51 3.40 1.53
C HIS A 172 7.42 4.45 2.63
N ALA A 173 6.21 4.70 3.14
CA ALA A 173 6.03 5.53 4.33
C ALA A 173 6.30 4.68 5.58
N TYR A 174 7.36 5.03 6.30
CA TYR A 174 7.79 4.31 7.50
C TYR A 174 7.16 4.92 8.74
N TRP A 175 6.49 4.08 9.55
CA TRP A 175 5.82 4.48 10.79
C TRP A 175 6.76 5.31 11.69
N GLY A 176 6.25 6.46 12.19
CA GLY A 176 6.98 7.36 13.09
C GLY A 176 8.14 8.14 12.47
N ARG A 177 8.31 8.07 11.15
CA ARG A 177 9.37 8.79 10.41
C ARG A 177 8.79 9.56 9.24
N SER A 178 9.10 9.13 8.03
CA SER A 178 8.71 9.76 6.77
C SER A 178 8.64 8.71 5.66
N VAL A 179 8.32 9.16 4.45
CA VAL A 179 8.56 8.38 3.23
C VAL A 179 10.06 8.28 3.02
N VAL A 180 10.54 7.05 2.89
CA VAL A 180 11.97 6.72 2.72
C VAL A 180 12.17 5.73 1.58
N GLU A 181 13.34 5.76 0.96
CA GLU A 181 13.83 4.68 0.09
C GLU A 181 14.77 3.80 0.91
N SER A 182 14.48 2.53 1.00
CA SER A 182 15.22 1.58 1.84
C SER A 182 15.54 0.28 1.12
N TRP A 183 16.61 -0.40 1.56
CA TRP A 183 16.92 -1.74 1.11
C TRP A 183 15.86 -2.73 1.57
N MET A 184 15.46 -3.63 0.66
CA MET A 184 14.57 -4.74 0.97
C MET A 184 15.36 -5.93 1.49
N GLY A 185 15.88 -5.80 2.72
CA GLY A 185 16.65 -6.85 3.40
C GLY A 185 15.84 -8.12 3.68
N ALA A 186 16.47 -9.13 4.27
CA ALA A 186 15.86 -10.44 4.53
C ALA A 186 14.56 -10.35 5.37
N TRP A 187 14.46 -9.38 6.26
CA TRP A 187 13.27 -9.14 7.08
C TRP A 187 12.05 -8.77 6.21
N TRP A 188 12.21 -7.87 5.24
CA TRP A 188 11.18 -7.47 4.30
C TRP A 188 10.84 -8.57 3.31
N ARG A 189 11.86 -9.25 2.75
CA ARG A 189 11.66 -10.35 1.79
C ARG A 189 10.80 -11.48 2.35
N ARG A 190 10.98 -11.84 3.64
CA ARG A 190 10.13 -12.86 4.29
C ARG A 190 8.69 -12.43 4.53
N ARG A 191 8.40 -11.14 4.44
CA ARG A 191 7.08 -10.54 4.68
C ARG A 191 6.35 -10.14 3.40
N LEU A 192 7.03 -10.16 2.28
CA LEU A 192 6.43 -9.93 0.97
C LEU A 192 5.46 -11.06 0.67
N VAL A 193 4.19 -10.73 0.42
CA VAL A 193 3.11 -11.70 0.19
C VAL A 193 2.44 -11.55 -1.17
N ALA A 194 2.51 -10.36 -1.77
CA ALA A 194 1.97 -10.11 -3.10
C ALA A 194 2.71 -8.94 -3.77
N ALA A 195 2.63 -8.88 -5.08
CA ALA A 195 3.08 -7.77 -5.88
C ALA A 195 2.03 -7.41 -6.93
N PHE A 196 1.99 -6.15 -7.32
CA PHE A 196 0.98 -5.63 -8.22
C PHE A 196 1.59 -4.67 -9.24
N ARG A 197 1.16 -4.80 -10.47
CA ARG A 197 1.50 -3.90 -11.56
C ARG A 197 0.40 -2.85 -11.73
N TRP A 198 0.79 -1.63 -12.05
CA TRP A 198 -0.14 -0.56 -12.38
C TRP A 198 -0.89 -0.88 -13.67
N PRO A 199 -2.13 -0.40 -13.80
CA PRO A 199 -2.82 -0.51 -15.07
C PRO A 199 -2.07 0.34 -16.11
N GLU A 200 -1.87 -0.22 -17.28
CA GLU A 200 -1.38 0.53 -18.43
C GLU A 200 -2.50 1.42 -18.97
N ILE A 201 -2.19 2.69 -19.26
CA ILE A 201 -3.14 3.69 -19.75
C ILE A 201 -2.89 3.93 -21.24
#